data_890a98fb508af685fb71517b32256bae
#
_entry.id   890a98fb508af685fb71517b32256bae
#
_cell.length_a   1.000
_cell.length_b   1.000
_cell.length_c   1.000
_cell.angle_alpha   90.00
_cell.angle_beta   90.00
_cell.angle_gamma   90.00
#
_symmetry.space_group_name_H-M   'P 1'
#
loop_
_entity.id
_entity.type
_entity.pdbx_description
1 polymer ?
#
loop_
_entity_poly.entity_id
_entity_poly.type
_entity_poly.pdbx_seq_one_letter_code
_entity_poly.pdbx_strand_id
1 'polypeptide(L)'
;AKMVKEESDFKIEIVSRAAEKGCKAALKVWEDTGYYLGVGLSNFMLVLDVDTIVLTGGVSGAAKYFMPAVKRVLDAQPFKTPFKRLKLLVSQNPNIGGVGAAMYAIYHAQKENLQ
;
A
#
# COMPACT_ATOMS: atom_id res chain seq x y z
N ALA A 1 -2.86 -6.77 23.53
CA ALA A 1 -2.18 -6.07 24.64
C ALA A 1 -1.08 -6.92 25.30
N LYS A 2 -1.24 -8.25 25.39
CA LYS A 2 -0.20 -9.14 25.97
C LYS A 2 1.01 -9.39 25.07
N MET A 3 0.99 -8.96 23.80
CA MET A 3 2.04 -9.20 22.82
C MET A 3 3.08 -8.07 22.75
N VAL A 4 2.79 -6.91 23.33
CA VAL A 4 3.67 -5.75 23.39
C VAL A 4 3.86 -5.41 24.87
N LYS A 5 5.08 -5.57 25.38
CA LYS A 5 5.43 -5.30 26.78
C LYS A 5 5.92 -3.86 26.98
N GLU A 6 6.55 -3.29 25.95
CA GLU A 6 7.09 -1.94 25.94
C GLU A 6 6.79 -1.28 24.58
N GLU A 7 6.73 0.04 24.55
CA GLU A 7 6.49 0.81 23.33
C GLU A 7 7.60 0.60 22.28
N SER A 8 8.83 0.35 22.74
CA SER A 8 9.98 0.03 21.89
C SER A 8 9.84 -1.29 21.13
N ASP A 9 9.01 -2.21 21.63
CA ASP A 9 8.77 -3.52 21.01
C ASP A 9 7.65 -3.50 19.96
N PHE A 10 7.00 -2.35 19.77
CA PHE A 10 5.89 -2.23 18.82
C PHE A 10 6.39 -2.28 17.38
N LYS A 11 6.03 -3.36 16.69
CA LYS A 11 6.30 -3.55 15.27
C LYS A 11 5.00 -3.83 14.52
N ILE A 12 4.90 -3.34 13.30
CA ILE A 12 3.71 -3.50 12.47
C ILE A 12 3.36 -4.98 12.23
N GLU A 13 4.36 -5.86 12.23
CA GLU A 13 4.17 -7.30 12.11
C GLU A 13 3.37 -7.89 13.27
N ILE A 14 3.47 -7.29 14.45
CA ILE A 14 2.68 -7.71 15.63
C ILE A 14 1.20 -7.43 15.40
N VAL A 15 0.87 -6.30 14.78
CA VAL A 15 -0.51 -5.95 14.42
C VAL A 15 -1.07 -6.95 13.41
N SER A 16 -0.29 -7.34 12.41
CA SER A 16 -0.70 -8.36 11.44
C SER A 16 -0.95 -9.72 12.07
N ARG A 17 -0.05 -10.17 12.96
CA ARG A 17 -0.22 -11.44 13.71
C ARG A 17 -1.43 -11.40 14.63
N ALA A 18 -1.69 -10.26 15.28
CA ALA A 18 -2.89 -10.09 16.12
C ALA A 18 -4.17 -10.13 15.28
N ALA A 19 -4.16 -9.52 14.10
CA ALA A 19 -5.28 -9.56 13.16
C ALA A 19 -5.54 -11.00 12.68
N GLU A 20 -4.51 -11.79 12.39
CA GLU A 20 -4.63 -13.21 12.03
C GLU A 20 -5.31 -14.04 13.12
N LYS A 21 -5.10 -13.68 14.38
CA LYS A 21 -5.76 -14.30 15.54
C LYS A 21 -7.17 -13.74 15.83
N GLY A 22 -7.70 -12.88 14.97
CA GLY A 22 -9.02 -12.28 15.12
C GLY A 22 -9.11 -11.16 16.15
N CYS A 23 -7.99 -10.53 16.53
CA CYS A 23 -8.00 -9.40 17.43
C CYS A 23 -8.74 -8.20 16.82
N LYS A 24 -9.88 -7.84 17.39
CA LYS A 24 -10.74 -6.75 16.88
C LYS A 24 -10.01 -5.40 16.82
N ALA A 25 -9.16 -5.10 17.79
CA ALA A 25 -8.38 -3.86 17.80
C ALA A 25 -7.39 -3.82 16.63
N ALA A 26 -6.69 -4.93 16.36
CA ALA A 26 -5.76 -5.03 15.24
C ALA A 26 -6.47 -4.94 13.89
N LEU A 27 -7.62 -5.58 13.74
CA LEU A 27 -8.44 -5.48 12.54
C LEU A 27 -8.94 -4.06 12.31
N LYS A 28 -9.31 -3.34 13.39
CA LYS A 28 -9.70 -1.94 13.31
C LYS A 28 -8.56 -1.04 12.85
N VAL A 29 -7.34 -1.27 13.34
CA VAL A 29 -6.15 -0.54 12.89
C VAL A 29 -5.93 -0.71 11.38
N TRP A 30 -6.07 -1.93 10.86
CA TRP A 30 -5.96 -2.18 9.43
C TRP A 30 -7.09 -1.58 8.61
N GLU A 31 -8.31 -1.57 9.14
CA GLU A 31 -9.44 -0.90 8.51
C GLU A 31 -9.23 0.61 8.40
N ASP A 32 -8.78 1.26 9.49
CA ASP A 32 -8.46 2.68 9.51
C ASP A 32 -7.29 3.00 8.58
N THR A 33 -6.27 2.15 8.54
CA THR A 33 -5.15 2.26 7.60
C THR A 33 -5.66 2.24 6.15
N GLY A 34 -6.54 1.31 5.82
CA GLY A 34 -7.16 1.23 4.50
C GLY A 34 -8.01 2.44 4.14
N TYR A 35 -8.73 2.98 5.12
CA TYR A 35 -9.50 4.21 4.93
C TYR A 35 -8.60 5.39 4.56
N TYR A 36 -7.56 5.67 5.36
CA TYR A 36 -6.65 6.78 5.09
C TYR A 36 -5.85 6.59 3.80
N LEU A 37 -5.42 5.37 3.52
CA LEU A 37 -4.76 5.03 2.26
C LEU A 37 -5.70 5.29 1.07
N GLY A 38 -6.96 4.88 1.16
CA GLY A 38 -7.97 5.11 0.14
C GLY A 38 -8.20 6.60 -0.13
N VAL A 39 -8.27 7.42 0.93
CA VAL A 39 -8.36 8.89 0.81
C VAL A 39 -7.15 9.46 0.10
N GLY A 40 -5.94 9.07 0.50
CA GLY A 40 -4.69 9.51 -0.14
C GLY A 40 -4.64 9.13 -1.62
N LEU A 41 -4.95 7.88 -1.95
CA LEU A 41 -5.00 7.40 -3.34
C LEU A 41 -6.04 8.15 -4.18
N SER A 42 -7.20 8.45 -3.60
CA SER A 42 -8.23 9.25 -4.26
C SER A 42 -7.70 10.64 -4.64
N ASN A 43 -6.98 11.29 -3.72
CA ASN A 43 -6.38 12.59 -3.97
C ASN A 43 -5.32 12.52 -5.07
N PHE A 44 -4.44 11.53 -5.06
CA PHE A 44 -3.44 11.33 -6.11
C PHE A 44 -4.09 11.12 -7.48
N MET A 45 -5.12 10.33 -7.55
CA MET A 45 -5.83 10.09 -8.81
C MET A 45 -6.46 11.35 -9.38
N LEU A 46 -7.07 12.18 -8.52
CA LEU A 46 -7.69 13.43 -8.96
C LEU A 46 -6.67 14.47 -9.44
N VAL A 47 -5.46 14.44 -8.86
CA VAL A 47 -4.38 15.40 -9.22
C VAL A 47 -3.56 14.91 -10.42
N LEU A 48 -3.23 13.62 -10.48
CA LEU A 48 -2.27 13.07 -11.45
C LEU A 48 -2.95 12.32 -12.61
N ASP A 49 -4.24 12.00 -12.49
CA ASP A 49 -5.01 11.21 -13.46
C ASP A 49 -4.32 9.90 -13.89
N VAL A 50 -3.71 9.21 -12.93
CA VAL A 50 -3.08 7.91 -13.15
C VAL A 50 -4.14 6.81 -13.25
N ASP A 51 -3.92 5.81 -14.08
CA ASP A 51 -4.80 4.66 -14.27
C ASP A 51 -4.30 3.39 -13.58
N THR A 52 -3.06 3.38 -13.11
CA THR A 52 -2.44 2.23 -12.47
C THR A 52 -1.68 2.66 -11.22
N ILE A 53 -1.97 2.02 -10.09
CA ILE A 53 -1.27 2.21 -8.82
C ILE A 53 -0.76 0.85 -8.34
N VAL A 54 0.51 0.80 -7.97
CA VAL A 54 1.14 -0.41 -7.42
C VAL A 54 1.52 -0.16 -5.97
N LEU A 55 0.94 -0.93 -5.05
CA LEU A 55 1.31 -0.92 -3.63
C LEU A 55 2.47 -1.88 -3.40
N THR A 56 3.52 -1.38 -2.79
CA THR A 56 4.73 -2.15 -2.50
C THR A 56 5.23 -1.90 -1.09
N GLY A 57 6.22 -2.68 -0.64
CA GLY A 57 6.89 -2.49 0.64
C GLY A 57 6.44 -3.46 1.72
N GLY A 58 6.99 -3.34 2.92
CA GLY A 58 6.78 -4.30 4.01
C GLY A 58 5.32 -4.46 4.45
N VAL A 59 4.53 -3.38 4.36
CA VAL A 59 3.11 -3.40 4.74
C VAL A 59 2.21 -4.06 3.69
N SER A 60 2.69 -4.20 2.45
CA SER A 60 1.90 -4.80 1.36
C SER A 60 1.49 -6.26 1.64
N GLY A 61 2.25 -6.98 2.46
CA GLY A 61 1.88 -8.33 2.93
C GLY A 61 0.59 -8.39 3.75
N ALA A 62 0.17 -7.27 4.36
CA ALA A 62 -1.08 -7.15 5.11
C ALA A 62 -2.26 -6.65 4.25
N ALA A 63 -2.10 -6.56 2.94
CA ALA A 63 -3.10 -6.01 2.02
C ALA A 63 -4.50 -6.63 2.18
N LYS A 64 -4.58 -7.92 2.47
CA LYS A 64 -5.86 -8.62 2.71
C LYS A 64 -6.72 -7.95 3.80
N TYR A 65 -6.10 -7.27 4.77
CA TYR A 65 -6.81 -6.63 5.88
C TYR A 65 -7.24 -5.20 5.56
N PHE A 66 -6.46 -4.43 4.79
CA PHE A 66 -6.77 -3.02 4.53
C PHE A 66 -7.39 -2.78 3.14
N MET A 67 -7.18 -3.65 2.16
CA MET A 67 -7.70 -3.46 0.80
C MET A 67 -9.23 -3.32 0.71
N PRO A 68 -10.04 -4.03 1.52
CA PRO A 68 -11.50 -3.83 1.49
C PRO A 68 -11.90 -2.40 1.85
N ALA A 69 -11.22 -1.77 2.82
CA ALA A 69 -11.47 -0.38 3.20
C ALA A 69 -11.00 0.60 2.11
N VAL A 70 -9.84 0.36 1.50
CA VAL A 70 -9.36 1.13 0.34
C VAL A 70 -10.42 1.14 -0.77
N LYS A 71 -10.88 -0.03 -1.17
CA LYS A 71 -11.89 -0.16 -2.23
C LYS A 71 -13.18 0.58 -1.90
N ARG A 72 -13.68 0.46 -0.66
CA ARG A 72 -14.89 1.20 -0.23
C ARG A 72 -14.72 2.71 -0.41
N VAL A 73 -13.57 3.27 -0.05
CA VAL A 73 -13.29 4.71 -0.20
C VAL A 73 -13.26 5.10 -1.67
N LEU A 74 -12.57 4.32 -2.51
CA LEU A 74 -12.50 4.58 -3.95
C LEU A 74 -13.88 4.50 -4.62
N ASP A 75 -14.68 3.49 -4.25
CA ASP A 75 -16.04 3.30 -4.78
C ASP A 75 -17.01 4.40 -4.34
N ALA A 76 -16.77 5.01 -3.18
CA ALA A 76 -17.59 6.11 -2.64
C ALA A 76 -17.28 7.47 -3.29
N GLN A 77 -16.24 7.58 -4.13
CA GLN A 77 -15.89 8.86 -4.75
C GLN A 77 -16.99 9.35 -5.70
N PRO A 78 -17.29 10.66 -5.70
CA PRO A 78 -18.36 11.22 -6.53
C PRO A 78 -18.02 11.19 -8.03
N PHE A 79 -16.74 11.32 -8.39
CA PHE A 79 -16.27 11.28 -9.78
C PHE A 79 -15.89 9.86 -10.17
N LYS A 80 -16.82 9.13 -10.79
CA LYS A 80 -16.65 7.69 -11.07
C LYS A 80 -15.66 7.37 -12.19
N THR A 81 -15.51 8.24 -13.18
CA THR A 81 -14.75 7.93 -14.40
C THR A 81 -13.27 7.59 -14.15
N PRO A 82 -12.49 8.37 -13.37
CA PRO A 82 -11.10 8.02 -13.09
C PRO A 82 -10.98 6.68 -12.35
N PHE A 83 -11.85 6.45 -11.37
CA PHE A 83 -11.79 5.28 -10.51
C PHE A 83 -12.21 3.97 -11.21
N LYS A 84 -13.06 4.04 -12.24
CA LYS A 84 -13.41 2.87 -13.07
C LYS A 84 -12.25 2.34 -13.90
N ARG A 85 -11.32 3.21 -14.29
CA ARG A 85 -10.12 2.83 -15.06
C ARG A 85 -8.98 2.36 -14.18
N LEU A 86 -9.04 2.63 -12.88
CA LEU A 86 -7.96 2.34 -11.94
C LEU A 86 -7.67 0.85 -11.83
N LYS A 87 -6.42 0.50 -12.07
CA LYS A 87 -5.83 -0.79 -11.74
C LYS A 87 -5.02 -0.65 -10.46
N LEU A 88 -5.49 -1.27 -9.39
CA LEU A 88 -4.83 -1.28 -8.10
C LEU A 88 -4.17 -2.63 -7.88
N LEU A 89 -2.85 -2.65 -7.91
CA LEU A 89 -2.03 -3.85 -7.81
C LEU A 89 -1.26 -3.86 -6.49
N VAL A 90 -1.01 -5.05 -5.96
CA VAL A 90 -0.14 -5.26 -4.79
C VAL A 90 1.04 -6.11 -5.21
N SER A 91 2.25 -5.59 -5.03
CA SER A 91 3.47 -6.34 -5.34
C SER A 91 3.71 -7.42 -4.29
N GLN A 92 3.99 -8.63 -4.75
CA GLN A 92 4.43 -9.74 -3.91
C GLN A 92 5.95 -9.79 -3.73
N ASN A 93 6.70 -8.94 -4.43
CA ASN A 93 8.15 -8.91 -4.33
C ASN A 93 8.58 -7.96 -3.20
N PRO A 94 9.17 -8.46 -2.09
CA PRO A 94 9.61 -7.63 -0.98
C PRO A 94 10.78 -6.70 -1.36
N ASN A 95 11.54 -7.01 -2.41
CA ASN A 95 12.73 -6.29 -2.84
C ASN A 95 12.48 -5.38 -4.06
N ILE A 96 11.23 -5.14 -4.43
CA ILE A 96 10.90 -4.40 -5.67
C ILE A 96 11.50 -2.99 -5.70
N GLY A 97 11.62 -2.32 -4.54
CA GLY A 97 12.26 -1.01 -4.44
C GLY A 97 13.74 -1.05 -4.81
N GLY A 98 14.48 -2.04 -4.28
CA GLY A 98 15.89 -2.25 -4.62
C GLY A 98 16.10 -2.64 -6.08
N VAL A 99 15.27 -3.53 -6.60
CA VAL A 99 15.29 -3.94 -8.01
C VAL A 99 15.01 -2.74 -8.92
N GLY A 100 14.01 -1.93 -8.61
CA GLY A 100 13.68 -0.72 -9.36
C GLY A 100 14.82 0.30 -9.37
N ALA A 101 15.47 0.52 -8.22
CA ALA A 101 16.64 1.39 -8.11
C ALA A 101 17.83 0.89 -8.96
N ALA A 102 18.10 -0.41 -8.94
CA ALA A 102 19.15 -1.02 -9.76
C ALA A 102 18.84 -0.88 -11.26
N MET A 103 17.61 -1.13 -11.67
CA MET A 103 17.18 -0.97 -13.06
C MET A 103 17.26 0.47 -13.54
N TYR A 104 16.89 1.41 -12.68
CA TYR A 104 17.01 2.84 -12.97
C TYR A 104 18.48 3.25 -13.19
N ALA A 105 19.39 2.78 -12.33
CA ALA A 105 20.83 3.04 -12.47
C ALA A 105 21.39 2.47 -13.78
N ILE A 106 21.02 1.24 -14.13
CA ILE A 106 21.44 0.60 -15.39
C ILE A 106 20.91 1.38 -16.59
N TYR A 107 19.65 1.80 -16.58
CA TYR A 107 19.05 2.58 -17.66
C TYR A 107 19.81 3.90 -17.90
N HIS A 108 20.14 4.63 -16.84
CA HIS A 108 20.87 5.88 -16.94
C HIS A 108 22.31 5.67 -17.42
N ALA A 109 23.03 4.67 -16.90
CA ALA A 109 24.37 4.34 -17.36
C ALA A 109 24.43 3.98 -18.85
N GLN A 110 23.43 3.24 -19.35
CA GLN A 110 23.32 2.92 -20.77
C GLN A 110 23.06 4.18 -21.62
N LYS A 111 22.21 5.08 -21.15
CA LYS A 111 21.91 6.32 -21.85
C LYS A 111 23.11 7.26 -21.95
N GLU A 112 23.92 7.35 -20.90
CA GLU A 112 25.16 8.15 -20.90
C GLU A 112 26.19 7.57 -21.89
N ASN A 113 26.31 6.27 -21.99
CA ASN A 113 27.23 5.61 -22.93
C ASN A 113 26.79 5.75 -24.41
N LEU A 114 25.57 6.17 -24.69
CA LEU A 114 25.05 6.41 -26.05
C LEU A 114 25.18 7.90 -26.49
N GLN A 115 25.59 8.77 -25.59
CA GLN A 115 25.89 10.19 -25.85
C GLN A 115 27.39 10.40 -26.08
#